data_d25088dfb0a3b4145430596e5e076886
#
_entry.id   d25088dfb0a3b4145430596e5e076886
#
_cell.length_a   1.000
_cell.length_b   1.000
_cell.length_c   1.000
_cell.angle_alpha   90.00
_cell.angle_beta   90.00
_cell.angle_gamma   90.00
#
_symmetry.space_group_name_H-M   'P 1'
#
loop_
_entity.id
_entity.type
_entity.pdbx_description
1 polymer ?
#
loop_
_entity_poly.entity_id
_entity_poly.type
_entity_poly.pdbx_seq_one_letter_code
_entity_poly.pdbx_strand_id
1 'polypeptide(L)'
;LANAIISKLVNEFHLDSNNLISAQAKILTAVIDKTKSDYPDLSKRLEEMMPIKGLINGELFTGKGIKMYSELQKEIRSANEIHLMVSFIKKRGLALILPQLREFTNRGGLLKVITTTYMKATDFEAIKQLGDLKNTEIKITYDETSERLHAKAYIFLRNTGFNTAYIGSSNLSEQALDTGVEWNVKVTQMEQPRMMKTIMGAFDASWWAEGYETFINGEDDAKLK
;
A
#
# COMPACT_ATOMS: atom_id res chain seq x y z
N LEU A 1 -0.04 -25.16 -15.99
CA LEU A 1 -0.11 -25.40 -14.54
C LEU A 1 -1.39 -24.75 -13.95
N ALA A 2 -1.65 -23.44 -14.16
CA ALA A 2 -2.83 -22.75 -13.63
C ALA A 2 -4.15 -23.41 -14.01
N ASN A 3 -4.35 -23.73 -15.31
CA ASN A 3 -5.55 -24.42 -15.76
C ASN A 3 -5.72 -25.83 -15.16
N ALA A 4 -4.62 -26.54 -14.88
CA ALA A 4 -4.70 -27.85 -14.22
C ALA A 4 -5.15 -27.73 -12.75
N ILE A 5 -4.70 -26.71 -12.04
CA ILE A 5 -5.14 -26.42 -10.67
C ILE A 5 -6.61 -26.02 -10.66
N ILE A 6 -7.01 -25.10 -11.55
CA ILE A 6 -8.40 -24.64 -11.66
C ILE A 6 -9.33 -25.79 -12.06
N SER A 7 -8.94 -26.65 -13.02
CA SER A 7 -9.73 -27.82 -13.39
C SER A 7 -9.93 -28.78 -12.22
N LYS A 8 -8.90 -28.96 -11.38
CA LYS A 8 -9.02 -29.77 -10.15
C LYS A 8 -10.00 -29.14 -9.17
N LEU A 9 -9.92 -27.83 -8.92
CA LEU A 9 -10.86 -27.10 -8.07
C LEU A 9 -12.29 -27.13 -8.61
N VAL A 10 -12.47 -26.94 -9.93
CA VAL A 10 -13.79 -27.04 -10.60
C VAL A 10 -14.41 -28.41 -10.34
N ASN A 11 -13.64 -29.48 -10.48
CA ASN A 11 -14.14 -30.84 -10.27
C ASN A 11 -14.42 -31.19 -8.81
N GLU A 12 -13.53 -30.77 -7.89
CA GLU A 12 -13.69 -31.05 -6.46
C GLU A 12 -14.83 -30.25 -5.80
N PHE A 13 -15.04 -29.01 -6.24
CA PHE A 13 -16.02 -28.09 -5.66
C PHE A 13 -17.25 -27.85 -6.55
N HIS A 14 -17.40 -28.60 -7.63
CA HIS A 14 -18.52 -28.49 -8.62
C HIS A 14 -18.70 -27.04 -9.13
N LEU A 15 -17.61 -26.33 -9.40
CA LEU A 15 -17.63 -24.98 -9.91
C LEU A 15 -17.93 -24.98 -11.43
N ASP A 16 -18.45 -23.85 -11.94
CA ASP A 16 -18.70 -23.69 -13.37
C ASP A 16 -17.40 -23.72 -14.18
N SER A 17 -17.39 -24.51 -15.28
CA SER A 17 -16.26 -24.61 -16.21
C SER A 17 -15.88 -23.27 -16.88
N ASN A 18 -16.79 -22.29 -16.88
CA ASN A 18 -16.53 -20.93 -17.35
C ASN A 18 -15.47 -20.18 -16.51
N ASN A 19 -15.12 -20.72 -15.34
CA ASN A 19 -14.02 -20.18 -14.50
C ASN A 19 -12.62 -20.61 -14.97
N LEU A 20 -12.50 -21.45 -15.99
CA LEU A 20 -11.20 -21.82 -16.55
C LEU A 20 -10.52 -20.62 -17.22
N ILE A 21 -9.24 -20.44 -16.91
CA ILE A 21 -8.40 -19.46 -17.60
C ILE A 21 -8.30 -19.89 -19.06
N SER A 22 -8.83 -19.07 -19.96
CA SER A 22 -8.79 -19.34 -21.41
C SER A 22 -7.34 -19.27 -21.92
N ALA A 23 -7.08 -19.91 -23.06
CA ALA A 23 -5.80 -19.83 -23.77
C ALA A 23 -5.40 -18.40 -24.16
N GLN A 24 -6.28 -17.42 -24.01
CA GLN A 24 -6.06 -16.01 -24.26
C GLN A 24 -5.48 -15.26 -23.03
N ALA A 25 -4.80 -15.95 -22.14
CA ALA A 25 -4.04 -15.35 -21.03
C ALA A 25 -4.86 -14.46 -20.07
N LYS A 26 -6.08 -14.87 -19.72
CA LYS A 26 -6.83 -14.22 -18.65
C LYS A 26 -6.17 -14.49 -17.30
N ILE A 27 -6.08 -13.47 -16.47
CA ILE A 27 -5.53 -13.56 -15.13
C ILE A 27 -6.69 -13.65 -14.13
N LEU A 28 -6.65 -14.65 -13.25
CA LEU A 28 -7.57 -14.73 -12.12
C LEU A 28 -7.27 -13.61 -11.12
N THR A 29 -8.15 -12.63 -11.05
CA THR A 29 -7.96 -11.45 -10.19
C THR A 29 -8.64 -11.55 -8.84
N ALA A 30 -9.70 -12.37 -8.72
CA ALA A 30 -10.41 -12.57 -7.46
C ALA A 30 -11.20 -13.88 -7.45
N VAL A 31 -11.41 -14.42 -6.26
CA VAL A 31 -12.34 -15.52 -5.98
C VAL A 31 -13.31 -15.03 -4.90
N ILE A 32 -14.59 -15.18 -5.14
CA ILE A 32 -15.65 -14.76 -4.22
C ILE A 32 -16.44 -15.96 -3.75
N ASP A 33 -16.59 -16.10 -2.45
CA ASP A 33 -17.52 -17.06 -1.84
C ASP A 33 -18.94 -16.48 -1.85
N LYS A 34 -19.74 -16.91 -2.81
CA LYS A 34 -21.13 -16.47 -2.95
C LYS A 34 -22.03 -16.85 -1.77
N THR A 35 -21.64 -17.89 -1.01
CA THR A 35 -22.44 -18.35 0.15
C THR A 35 -22.32 -17.40 1.35
N LYS A 36 -21.29 -16.56 1.36
CA LYS A 36 -21.00 -15.60 2.43
C LYS A 36 -21.26 -14.14 2.04
N SER A 37 -21.85 -13.92 0.87
CA SER A 37 -22.08 -12.58 0.34
C SER A 37 -23.55 -12.28 0.16
N ASP A 38 -24.07 -11.34 0.93
CA ASP A 38 -25.43 -10.80 0.80
C ASP A 38 -25.56 -9.70 -0.28
N TYR A 39 -24.51 -9.46 -1.07
CA TYR A 39 -24.49 -8.43 -2.10
C TYR A 39 -25.17 -8.90 -3.38
N PRO A 40 -26.19 -8.17 -3.89
CA PRO A 40 -26.92 -8.53 -5.08
C PRO A 40 -26.11 -8.44 -6.38
N ASP A 41 -25.07 -7.59 -6.42
CA ASP A 41 -24.17 -7.41 -7.57
C ASP A 41 -22.70 -7.53 -7.13
N LEU A 42 -22.19 -8.76 -7.22
CA LEU A 42 -20.81 -9.08 -6.84
C LEU A 42 -19.78 -8.48 -7.80
N SER A 43 -20.10 -8.31 -9.09
CA SER A 43 -19.18 -7.72 -10.07
C SER A 43 -18.94 -6.25 -9.76
N LYS A 44 -20.00 -5.50 -9.52
CA LYS A 44 -19.92 -4.11 -9.10
C LYS A 44 -19.17 -3.95 -7.78
N ARG A 45 -19.42 -4.85 -6.81
CA ARG A 45 -18.72 -4.83 -5.53
C ARG A 45 -17.23 -5.09 -5.69
N LEU A 46 -16.81 -5.99 -6.58
CA LEU A 46 -15.40 -6.21 -6.90
C LEU A 46 -14.73 -4.96 -7.49
N GLU A 47 -15.38 -4.32 -8.46
CA GLU A 47 -14.87 -3.09 -9.06
C GLU A 47 -14.67 -1.99 -8.01
N GLU A 48 -15.60 -1.85 -7.07
CA GLU A 48 -15.49 -0.89 -5.97
C GLU A 48 -14.35 -1.21 -5.00
N MET A 49 -14.02 -2.50 -4.83
CA MET A 49 -12.96 -2.95 -3.91
C MET A 49 -11.57 -2.94 -4.55
N MET A 50 -11.48 -3.02 -5.87
CA MET A 50 -10.21 -3.04 -6.58
C MET A 50 -9.69 -1.62 -6.82
N PRO A 51 -8.36 -1.41 -6.76
CA PRO A 51 -7.76 -0.16 -7.21
C PRO A 51 -8.08 0.12 -8.69
N ILE A 52 -8.02 1.38 -9.08
CA ILE A 52 -8.20 1.75 -10.48
C ILE A 52 -7.23 0.99 -11.39
N LYS A 53 -7.70 0.56 -12.56
CA LYS A 53 -6.94 -0.31 -13.48
C LYS A 53 -6.52 -1.65 -12.87
N GLY A 54 -7.11 -2.03 -11.73
CA GLY A 54 -6.79 -3.28 -11.03
C GLY A 54 -5.34 -3.31 -10.49
N LEU A 55 -4.76 -4.50 -10.41
CA LEU A 55 -3.40 -4.72 -9.94
C LEU A 55 -2.39 -4.95 -11.10
N ILE A 56 -2.83 -4.78 -12.34
CA ILE A 56 -2.07 -5.14 -13.55
C ILE A 56 -1.50 -3.90 -14.22
N ASN A 57 -2.31 -2.87 -14.40
CA ASN A 57 -1.96 -1.70 -15.19
C ASN A 57 -1.56 -0.51 -14.31
N GLY A 58 -0.58 0.25 -14.79
CA GLY A 58 -0.19 1.53 -14.23
C GLY A 58 -1.21 2.63 -14.53
N GLU A 59 -1.15 3.74 -13.78
CA GLU A 59 -2.01 4.91 -13.96
C GLU A 59 -1.32 6.17 -13.43
N LEU A 60 -1.66 7.29 -14.01
CA LEU A 60 -1.23 8.61 -13.51
C LEU A 60 -2.38 9.27 -12.76
N PHE A 61 -2.16 9.57 -11.49
CA PHE A 61 -3.06 10.34 -10.64
C PHE A 61 -2.64 11.80 -10.64
N THR A 62 -3.55 12.71 -10.95
CA THR A 62 -3.26 14.16 -11.03
C THR A 62 -3.98 14.97 -9.95
N GLY A 63 -4.52 14.30 -8.92
CA GLY A 63 -5.32 14.93 -7.87
C GLY A 63 -6.72 15.34 -8.31
N LYS A 64 -7.09 15.12 -9.57
CA LYS A 64 -8.43 15.38 -10.10
C LYS A 64 -9.20 14.06 -10.25
N GLY A 65 -10.45 14.05 -9.80
CA GLY A 65 -11.33 12.87 -9.87
C GLY A 65 -11.08 11.89 -8.74
N ILE A 66 -10.32 10.81 -8.96
CA ILE A 66 -10.10 9.78 -7.94
C ILE A 66 -9.13 10.29 -6.88
N LYS A 67 -9.53 10.18 -5.63
CA LYS A 67 -8.74 10.60 -4.48
C LYS A 67 -7.69 9.56 -4.13
N MET A 68 -6.46 10.01 -3.86
CA MET A 68 -5.34 9.12 -3.54
C MET A 68 -5.64 8.25 -2.32
N TYR A 69 -6.25 8.80 -1.26
CA TYR A 69 -6.58 8.02 -0.06
C TYR A 69 -7.51 6.83 -0.37
N SER A 70 -8.47 7.02 -1.28
CA SER A 70 -9.41 5.93 -1.62
C SER A 70 -8.71 4.77 -2.32
N GLU A 71 -7.71 5.07 -3.15
CA GLU A 71 -6.90 4.04 -3.79
C GLU A 71 -5.98 3.33 -2.79
N LEU A 72 -5.32 4.10 -1.89
CA LEU A 72 -4.52 3.51 -0.81
C LEU A 72 -5.35 2.56 0.07
N GLN A 73 -6.59 2.94 0.41
CA GLN A 73 -7.50 2.06 1.17
C GLN A 73 -7.77 0.73 0.47
N LYS A 74 -7.94 0.74 -0.86
CA LYS A 74 -8.15 -0.47 -1.67
C LYS A 74 -6.89 -1.33 -1.73
N GLU A 75 -5.71 -0.72 -1.93
CA GLU A 75 -4.43 -1.41 -1.94
C GLU A 75 -4.13 -2.09 -0.60
N ILE A 76 -4.34 -1.40 0.53
CA ILE A 76 -4.13 -1.91 1.89
C ILE A 76 -4.92 -3.20 2.14
N ARG A 77 -6.16 -3.29 1.63
CA ARG A 77 -7.03 -4.44 1.83
C ARG A 77 -6.46 -5.75 1.28
N SER A 78 -5.73 -5.69 0.17
CA SER A 78 -5.20 -6.86 -0.54
C SER A 78 -3.72 -7.12 -0.32
N ALA A 79 -2.99 -6.22 0.36
CA ALA A 79 -1.57 -6.36 0.62
C ALA A 79 -1.27 -7.41 1.70
N ASN A 80 -0.07 -8.00 1.65
CA ASN A 80 0.53 -8.82 2.70
C ASN A 80 1.61 -8.06 3.45
N GLU A 81 2.33 -7.16 2.76
CA GLU A 81 3.32 -6.27 3.34
C GLU A 81 3.18 -4.89 2.72
N ILE A 82 3.38 -3.83 3.51
CA ILE A 82 3.27 -2.44 3.08
C ILE A 82 4.52 -1.68 3.50
N HIS A 83 5.14 -0.99 2.54
CA HIS A 83 6.25 -0.10 2.78
C HIS A 83 5.83 1.34 2.45
N LEU A 84 5.95 2.22 3.42
CA LEU A 84 5.68 3.64 3.28
C LEU A 84 6.99 4.43 3.44
N MET A 85 7.34 5.24 2.47
CA MET A 85 8.43 6.20 2.57
C MET A 85 7.87 7.57 2.24
N VAL A 86 7.78 8.45 3.23
CA VAL A 86 7.23 9.80 3.06
C VAL A 86 8.00 10.82 3.89
N SER A 87 8.18 12.01 3.34
CA SER A 87 8.94 13.06 4.03
C SER A 87 8.27 13.47 5.33
N PHE A 88 6.95 13.55 5.38
CA PHE A 88 6.23 13.83 6.61
C PHE A 88 4.87 13.15 6.68
N ILE A 89 4.42 12.98 7.91
CA ILE A 89 3.16 12.32 8.25
C ILE A 89 2.35 13.28 9.13
N LYS A 90 1.14 13.62 8.66
CA LYS A 90 0.18 14.44 9.39
C LYS A 90 -0.94 13.59 9.98
N LYS A 91 -1.37 13.91 11.18
CA LYS A 91 -2.45 13.18 11.88
C LYS A 91 -3.73 13.07 11.04
N ARG A 92 -4.12 14.15 10.36
CA ARG A 92 -5.31 14.15 9.49
C ARG A 92 -5.13 13.28 8.25
N GLY A 93 -3.94 13.28 7.65
CA GLY A 93 -3.63 12.40 6.51
C GLY A 93 -3.63 10.93 6.91
N LEU A 94 -2.99 10.61 8.03
CA LEU A 94 -3.01 9.25 8.57
C LEU A 94 -4.43 8.77 8.87
N ALA A 95 -5.29 9.62 9.43
CA ALA A 95 -6.67 9.29 9.78
C ALA A 95 -7.49 8.78 8.58
N LEU A 96 -7.15 9.20 7.35
CA LEU A 96 -7.84 8.74 6.14
C LEU A 96 -7.63 7.25 5.84
N ILE A 97 -6.51 6.66 6.30
CA ILE A 97 -6.15 5.25 6.02
C ILE A 97 -5.91 4.41 7.28
N LEU A 98 -5.90 5.03 8.45
CA LEU A 98 -5.60 4.37 9.73
C LEU A 98 -6.54 3.18 10.04
N PRO A 99 -7.86 3.24 9.80
CA PRO A 99 -8.74 2.09 10.02
C PRO A 99 -8.31 0.86 9.21
N GLN A 100 -7.96 1.06 7.93
CA GLN A 100 -7.50 -0.01 7.04
C GLN A 100 -6.13 -0.54 7.44
N LEU A 101 -5.19 0.32 7.85
CA LEU A 101 -3.89 -0.09 8.37
C LEU A 101 -4.03 -0.92 9.65
N ARG A 102 -4.94 -0.54 10.54
CA ARG A 102 -5.23 -1.30 11.77
C ARG A 102 -5.79 -2.69 11.46
N GLU A 103 -6.76 -2.78 10.54
CA GLU A 103 -7.29 -4.06 10.09
C GLU A 103 -6.19 -4.91 9.44
N PHE A 104 -5.37 -4.29 8.57
CA PHE A 104 -4.24 -4.93 7.88
C PHE A 104 -3.23 -5.52 8.88
N THR A 105 -2.78 -4.76 9.86
CA THR A 105 -1.80 -5.22 10.84
C THR A 105 -2.40 -6.24 11.82
N ASN A 106 -3.69 -6.11 12.17
CA ASN A 106 -4.39 -7.09 13.03
C ASN A 106 -4.54 -8.46 12.37
N ARG A 107 -4.64 -8.52 11.03
CA ARG A 107 -4.66 -9.80 10.30
C ARG A 107 -3.28 -10.37 10.00
N GLY A 108 -2.20 -9.79 10.56
CA GLY A 108 -0.82 -10.26 10.43
C GLY A 108 0.00 -9.57 9.34
N GLY A 109 -0.53 -8.54 8.66
CA GLY A 109 0.24 -7.76 7.68
C GLY A 109 1.40 -7.00 8.31
N LEU A 110 2.53 -6.92 7.63
CA LEU A 110 3.72 -6.18 8.06
C LEU A 110 3.71 -4.77 7.46
N LEU A 111 3.82 -3.76 8.32
CA LEU A 111 3.92 -2.36 7.94
C LEU A 111 5.32 -1.81 8.25
N LYS A 112 6.03 -1.33 7.24
CA LYS A 112 7.30 -0.61 7.38
C LYS A 112 7.12 0.84 6.99
N VAL A 113 7.60 1.75 7.82
CA VAL A 113 7.47 3.20 7.60
C VAL A 113 8.84 3.87 7.71
N ILE A 114 9.18 4.68 6.72
CA ILE A 114 10.34 5.58 6.75
C ILE A 114 9.83 7.02 6.67
N THR A 115 10.28 7.87 7.58
CA THR A 115 9.94 9.30 7.58
C THR A 115 11.07 10.15 8.19
N THR A 116 10.89 11.47 8.27
CA THR A 116 11.84 12.38 8.88
C THR A 116 11.15 13.39 9.80
N THR A 117 11.92 13.93 10.74
CA THR A 117 11.51 15.06 11.59
C THR A 117 11.85 16.42 10.98
N TYR A 118 12.46 16.46 9.81
CA TYR A 118 12.88 17.70 9.15
C TYR A 118 11.78 18.75 9.14
N MET A 119 12.16 19.99 9.51
CA MET A 119 11.27 21.15 9.67
C MET A 119 10.10 20.93 10.66
N LYS A 120 10.19 19.94 11.53
CA LYS A 120 9.07 19.53 12.43
C LYS A 120 7.76 19.29 11.67
N ALA A 121 7.89 18.82 10.42
CA ALA A 121 6.74 18.63 9.54
C ALA A 121 5.94 17.36 9.86
N THR A 122 6.56 16.37 10.52
CA THR A 122 5.88 15.14 10.95
C THR A 122 5.22 15.35 12.32
N ASP A 123 3.93 14.97 12.42
CA ASP A 123 3.20 15.10 13.68
C ASP A 123 3.55 13.94 14.62
N PHE A 124 3.98 14.26 15.85
CA PHE A 124 4.28 13.27 16.88
C PHE A 124 3.12 12.27 17.11
N GLU A 125 1.89 12.77 17.23
CA GLU A 125 0.69 11.95 17.44
C GLU A 125 0.43 10.98 16.29
N ALA A 126 0.84 11.31 15.07
CA ALA A 126 0.70 10.40 13.92
C ALA A 126 1.70 9.24 14.03
N ILE A 127 2.94 9.52 14.38
CA ILE A 127 3.97 8.48 14.58
C ILE A 127 3.56 7.56 15.73
N LYS A 128 3.07 8.13 16.84
CA LYS A 128 2.60 7.34 17.97
C LYS A 128 1.46 6.41 17.59
N GLN A 129 0.45 6.90 16.85
CA GLN A 129 -0.65 6.07 16.37
C GLN A 129 -0.19 4.95 15.42
N LEU A 130 0.84 5.18 14.60
CA LEU A 130 1.45 4.13 13.77
C LEU A 130 2.21 3.12 14.63
N GLY A 131 2.98 3.59 15.63
CA GLY A 131 3.71 2.71 16.55
C GLY A 131 2.83 1.85 17.45
N ASP A 132 1.57 2.24 17.66
CA ASP A 132 0.57 1.45 18.39
C ASP A 132 -0.05 0.32 17.54
N LEU A 133 0.21 0.29 16.22
CA LEU A 133 -0.26 -0.78 15.35
C LEU A 133 0.61 -2.03 15.53
N LYS A 134 -0.02 -3.21 15.51
CA LYS A 134 0.71 -4.49 15.52
C LYS A 134 1.57 -4.63 14.26
N ASN A 135 2.64 -5.41 14.34
CA ASN A 135 3.51 -5.70 13.18
C ASN A 135 3.91 -4.44 12.40
N THR A 136 4.20 -3.35 13.11
CA THR A 136 4.61 -2.08 12.52
C THR A 136 6.01 -1.73 12.97
N GLU A 137 6.87 -1.45 12.00
CA GLU A 137 8.24 -0.99 12.19
C GLU A 137 8.38 0.40 11.61
N ILE A 138 8.95 1.33 12.37
CA ILE A 138 9.12 2.71 11.95
C ILE A 138 10.59 3.08 12.03
N LYS A 139 11.11 3.66 10.97
CA LYS A 139 12.45 4.27 10.95
C LYS A 139 12.34 5.75 10.67
N ILE A 140 13.10 6.55 11.43
CA ILE A 140 13.07 8.01 11.38
C ILE A 140 14.49 8.51 11.19
N THR A 141 14.68 9.43 10.25
CA THR A 141 15.89 10.24 10.23
C THR A 141 15.64 11.55 10.97
N TYR A 142 16.51 11.82 11.94
CA TYR A 142 16.52 13.06 12.75
C TYR A 142 17.55 14.05 12.22
N ASP A 143 18.31 13.68 11.19
CA ASP A 143 19.31 14.55 10.59
C ASP A 143 18.64 15.67 9.76
N GLU A 144 18.90 16.91 10.16
CA GLU A 144 18.41 18.11 9.47
C GLU A 144 19.44 18.68 8.48
N THR A 145 20.66 18.11 8.43
CA THR A 145 21.82 18.77 7.80
C THR A 145 22.36 18.07 6.57
N SER A 146 22.22 16.74 6.45
CA SER A 146 22.80 15.96 5.35
C SER A 146 21.81 15.70 4.20
N GLU A 147 21.47 14.48 3.94
CA GLU A 147 20.51 14.13 2.89
C GLU A 147 19.06 14.23 3.39
N ARG A 148 18.30 15.16 2.79
CA ARG A 148 16.90 15.36 3.14
C ARG A 148 16.03 14.29 2.50
N LEU A 149 15.37 13.48 3.30
CA LEU A 149 14.34 12.59 2.80
C LEU A 149 13.21 13.41 2.17
N HIS A 150 13.10 13.36 0.85
CA HIS A 150 11.99 14.01 0.11
C HIS A 150 11.21 13.03 -0.76
N ALA A 151 11.48 11.74 -0.65
CA ALA A 151 10.75 10.68 -1.36
C ALA A 151 9.32 10.53 -0.82
N LYS A 152 8.39 10.16 -1.71
CA LYS A 152 7.04 9.75 -1.38
C LYS A 152 6.72 8.49 -2.19
N ALA A 153 6.74 7.37 -1.49
CA ALA A 153 6.50 6.06 -2.05
C ALA A 153 5.56 5.25 -1.13
N TYR A 154 4.55 4.66 -1.73
CA TYR A 154 3.59 3.76 -1.09
C TYR A 154 3.66 2.44 -1.84
N ILE A 155 4.21 1.40 -1.21
CA ILE A 155 4.51 0.11 -1.85
C ILE A 155 3.67 -0.98 -1.20
N PHE A 156 2.96 -1.75 -2.01
CA PHE A 156 2.06 -2.82 -1.57
C PHE A 156 2.53 -4.14 -2.16
N LEU A 157 3.00 -5.02 -1.29
CA LEU A 157 3.54 -6.32 -1.65
C LEU A 157 2.51 -7.42 -1.38
N ARG A 158 2.44 -8.39 -2.29
CA ARG A 158 1.48 -9.50 -2.25
C ARG A 158 2.17 -10.82 -2.51
N ASN A 159 1.80 -11.83 -1.76
CA ASN A 159 2.28 -13.20 -1.96
C ASN A 159 1.93 -13.75 -3.37
N THR A 160 0.93 -13.17 -4.01
CA THR A 160 0.53 -13.49 -5.39
C THR A 160 1.47 -12.89 -6.45
N GLY A 161 2.38 -11.97 -6.06
CA GLY A 161 3.27 -11.27 -6.98
C GLY A 161 2.63 -10.08 -7.72
N PHE A 162 1.37 -9.76 -7.47
CA PHE A 162 0.71 -8.56 -8.03
C PHE A 162 1.06 -7.31 -7.19
N ASN A 163 2.35 -7.00 -7.11
CA ASN A 163 2.85 -5.86 -6.36
C ASN A 163 2.54 -4.55 -7.08
N THR A 164 2.24 -3.51 -6.29
CA THR A 164 1.96 -2.17 -6.79
C THR A 164 2.73 -1.13 -5.97
N ALA A 165 3.07 -0.02 -6.58
CA ALA A 165 3.67 1.12 -5.91
C ALA A 165 3.10 2.43 -6.45
N TYR A 166 2.99 3.42 -5.59
CA TYR A 166 2.63 4.80 -5.96
C TYR A 166 3.82 5.70 -5.62
N ILE A 167 4.36 6.35 -6.64
CA ILE A 167 5.51 7.24 -6.52
C ILE A 167 5.11 8.62 -7.02
N GLY A 168 5.38 9.64 -6.23
CA GLY A 168 5.02 11.00 -6.67
C GLY A 168 5.27 12.07 -5.63
N SER A 169 4.37 13.05 -5.58
CA SER A 169 4.50 14.23 -4.73
C SER A 169 3.75 14.13 -3.40
N SER A 170 2.85 13.14 -3.22
CA SER A 170 1.95 13.06 -2.06
C SER A 170 2.64 12.59 -0.79
N ASN A 171 2.77 13.48 0.20
CA ASN A 171 3.03 13.09 1.58
C ASN A 171 1.79 12.50 2.25
N LEU A 172 1.94 11.89 3.41
CA LEU A 172 0.81 11.37 4.19
C LEU A 172 0.12 12.52 4.95
N SER A 173 -0.57 13.40 4.20
CA SER A 173 -1.34 14.53 4.70
C SER A 173 -2.71 14.58 4.04
N GLU A 174 -3.71 15.16 4.73
CA GLU A 174 -5.06 15.33 4.21
C GLU A 174 -5.05 16.10 2.88
N GLN A 175 -4.27 17.17 2.82
CA GLN A 175 -4.14 17.97 1.63
C GLN A 175 -3.59 17.15 0.45
N ALA A 176 -2.54 16.38 0.64
CA ALA A 176 -1.92 15.62 -0.44
C ALA A 176 -2.76 14.42 -0.88
N LEU A 177 -3.50 13.80 0.05
CA LEU A 177 -4.25 12.58 -0.26
C LEU A 177 -5.70 12.83 -0.71
N ASP A 178 -6.28 14.00 -0.41
CA ASP A 178 -7.69 14.30 -0.69
C ASP A 178 -7.90 15.61 -1.47
N THR A 179 -7.47 16.74 -0.93
CA THR A 179 -7.94 18.05 -1.43
C THR A 179 -6.97 18.74 -2.39
N GLY A 180 -5.70 18.40 -2.35
CA GLY A 180 -4.64 19.03 -3.14
C GLY A 180 -4.50 18.47 -4.55
N VAL A 181 -3.73 19.19 -5.37
CA VAL A 181 -3.31 18.74 -6.70
C VAL A 181 -1.92 18.12 -6.58
N GLU A 182 -1.89 16.80 -6.59
CA GLU A 182 -0.67 16.01 -6.49
C GLU A 182 -0.56 15.07 -7.68
N TRP A 183 0.66 14.81 -8.10
CA TRP A 183 0.93 13.88 -9.19
C TRP A 183 1.59 12.62 -8.63
N ASN A 184 0.96 11.47 -8.85
CA ASN A 184 1.47 10.17 -8.44
C ASN A 184 1.34 9.18 -9.58
N VAL A 185 2.37 8.42 -9.84
CA VAL A 185 2.36 7.32 -10.82
C VAL A 185 2.16 6.02 -10.07
N LYS A 186 1.15 5.26 -10.48
CA LYS A 186 0.99 3.86 -10.09
C LYS A 186 1.87 2.99 -10.99
N VAL A 187 2.78 2.26 -10.38
CA VAL A 187 3.65 1.27 -11.01
C VAL A 187 3.15 -0.12 -10.58
N THR A 188 3.10 -1.07 -11.52
CA THR A 188 2.70 -2.45 -11.21
C THR A 188 3.79 -3.44 -11.58
N GLN A 189 3.90 -4.52 -10.79
CA GLN A 189 4.83 -5.62 -11.06
C GLN A 189 4.59 -6.26 -12.42
N MET A 190 3.34 -6.32 -12.86
CA MET A 190 2.94 -7.01 -14.08
C MET A 190 3.33 -6.22 -15.33
N GLU A 191 3.13 -4.91 -15.32
CA GLU A 191 3.44 -4.06 -16.48
C GLU A 191 4.89 -3.59 -16.48
N GLN A 192 5.44 -3.28 -15.31
CA GLN A 192 6.77 -2.68 -15.15
C GLN A 192 7.64 -3.42 -14.12
N PRO A 193 7.96 -4.71 -14.32
CA PRO A 193 8.66 -5.52 -13.32
C PRO A 193 10.05 -5.00 -12.96
N ARG A 194 10.78 -4.40 -13.93
CA ARG A 194 12.09 -3.80 -13.66
C ARG A 194 11.99 -2.56 -12.78
N MET A 195 11.02 -1.69 -13.05
CA MET A 195 10.77 -0.49 -12.25
C MET A 195 10.38 -0.88 -10.82
N MET A 196 9.48 -1.84 -10.67
CA MET A 196 9.05 -2.33 -9.36
C MET A 196 10.22 -2.89 -8.54
N LYS A 197 11.11 -3.67 -9.19
CA LYS A 197 12.34 -4.17 -8.55
C LYS A 197 13.25 -3.02 -8.08
N THR A 198 13.41 -1.97 -8.90
CA THR A 198 14.21 -0.80 -8.54
C THR A 198 13.60 -0.05 -7.36
N ILE A 199 12.28 0.14 -7.34
CA ILE A 199 11.57 0.81 -6.23
C ILE A 199 11.76 0.03 -4.92
N MET A 200 11.58 -1.28 -4.94
CA MET A 200 11.78 -2.13 -3.77
C MET A 200 13.23 -2.07 -3.27
N GLY A 201 14.21 -2.20 -4.19
CA GLY A 201 15.61 -2.10 -3.84
C GLY A 201 16.02 -0.74 -3.28
N ALA A 202 15.43 0.36 -3.78
CA ALA A 202 15.67 1.69 -3.24
C ALA A 202 15.09 1.86 -1.82
N PHE A 203 13.89 1.31 -1.57
CA PHE A 203 13.32 1.29 -0.23
C PHE A 203 14.22 0.49 0.73
N ASP A 204 14.63 -0.72 0.35
CA ASP A 204 15.48 -1.59 1.17
C ASP A 204 16.84 -0.93 1.46
N ALA A 205 17.45 -0.29 0.46
CA ALA A 205 18.68 0.45 0.66
C ALA A 205 18.53 1.57 1.72
N SER A 206 17.42 2.32 1.65
CA SER A 206 17.12 3.35 2.66
C SER A 206 16.79 2.74 4.03
N TRP A 207 16.10 1.61 4.05
CA TRP A 207 15.75 0.90 5.29
C TRP A 207 16.97 0.48 6.10
N TRP A 208 18.05 0.11 5.42
CA TRP A 208 19.30 -0.34 6.05
C TRP A 208 20.39 0.73 6.10
N ALA A 209 20.12 1.93 5.58
CA ALA A 209 21.09 3.02 5.59
C ALA A 209 21.35 3.55 7.00
N GLU A 210 22.60 3.95 7.24
CA GLU A 210 22.98 4.71 8.44
C GLU A 210 22.18 6.03 8.50
N GLY A 211 21.78 6.46 9.69
CA GLY A 211 21.00 7.69 9.89
C GLY A 211 19.48 7.49 9.89
N TYR A 212 18.98 6.27 9.62
CA TYR A 212 17.59 5.91 9.85
C TYR A 212 17.47 5.05 11.11
N GLU A 213 17.08 5.69 12.22
CA GLU A 213 16.95 5.04 13.52
C GLU A 213 15.58 4.35 13.65
N THR A 214 15.56 3.16 14.26
CA THR A 214 14.30 2.53 14.63
C THR A 214 13.61 3.33 15.73
N PHE A 215 12.36 3.69 15.53
CA PHE A 215 11.55 4.37 16.53
C PHE A 215 10.83 3.36 17.42
N ILE A 216 11.01 3.49 18.73
CA ILE A 216 10.32 2.69 19.74
C ILE A 216 9.33 3.60 20.48
N ASN A 217 8.03 3.29 20.31
CA ASN A 217 6.96 4.06 20.92
C ASN A 217 7.10 4.08 22.45
N GLY A 218 7.04 5.26 23.04
CA GLY A 218 7.23 5.49 24.46
C GLY A 218 8.70 5.74 24.89
N GLU A 219 9.68 5.12 24.23
CA GLU A 219 11.11 5.32 24.54
C GLU A 219 11.67 6.54 23.80
N ASP A 220 11.34 6.67 22.51
CA ASP A 220 11.87 7.71 21.63
C ASP A 220 10.96 8.95 21.51
N ASP A 221 9.89 9.02 22.29
CA ASP A 221 8.91 10.12 22.26
C ASP A 221 9.55 11.51 22.40
N ALA A 222 10.60 11.60 23.21
CA ALA A 222 11.30 12.87 23.47
C ALA A 222 12.08 13.39 22.23
N LYS A 223 12.49 12.49 21.32
CA LYS A 223 13.21 12.85 20.09
C LYS A 223 12.27 13.48 19.04
N LEU A 224 10.95 13.28 19.17
CA LEU A 224 9.94 13.78 18.25
C LEU A 224 9.26 15.08 18.71
N LYS A 225 9.44 15.50 19.95
CA LYS A 225 8.87 16.72 20.55
C LYS A 225 9.81 17.89 20.42
#